data_9372ba03920c8caa23eca7ac903282e7
#
_entry.id   9372ba03920c8caa23eca7ac903282e7
#
_cell.length_a   1.000
_cell.length_b   1.000
_cell.length_c   1.000
_cell.angle_alpha   90.00
_cell.angle_beta   90.00
_cell.angle_gamma   90.00
#
_symmetry.space_group_name_H-M   'P 1'
#
loop_
_entity.id
_entity.type
_entity.pdbx_description
1 polymer ?
#
loop_
_entity_poly.entity_id
_entity_poly.type
_entity_poly.pdbx_seq_one_letter_code
_entity_poly.pdbx_strand_id
1 'polypeptide(L)'
;MSRGASAAHSRASGNPGESSAFAARLTGSPLSRGRADHEISVAGVALIADPTGAVYWPDEALLVVADLHLEKGSAFAARGVLLPPYDTATTLAALARLIARYAPRLVVALGDSFHDRGGPFRMTGADRAEITVLQRGRDWLWIAGNHDPDLPDGIGGRFAGTLALGPLTFRHEPSPDQCDGEIAGHLHPQARIARRGRAVSRRCFASDGKRLVMPAFGAYAGGLNVRDRAIVALFGALSFTAHMLSERRIYAVAAAKCLAD
;
A
#
# COMPACT_ATOMS: atom_id res chain seq x y z
N MET A 1 46.21 37.60 6.55
CA MET A 1 46.25 36.81 5.30
C MET A 1 45.66 35.46 5.65
N SER A 2 44.49 35.26 5.25
CA SER A 2 43.96 34.58 4.10
C SER A 2 43.12 33.37 4.49
N ARG A 3 41.95 33.51 4.18
CA ARG A 3 40.98 32.87 3.27
C ARG A 3 40.12 31.74 3.89
N GLY A 4 38.86 32.07 3.98
CA GLY A 4 37.77 31.17 4.28
C GLY A 4 37.52 30.16 3.15
N ALA A 5 37.00 29.01 3.50
CA ALA A 5 36.38 28.07 2.59
C ALA A 5 34.89 27.90 2.98
N SER A 6 34.04 28.37 2.08
CA SER A 6 32.58 28.23 2.12
C SER A 6 32.21 26.80 1.73
N ALA A 7 31.52 26.08 2.60
CA ALA A 7 30.92 24.80 2.24
C ALA A 7 29.55 25.06 1.58
N ALA A 8 29.47 24.74 0.29
CA ALA A 8 28.23 24.80 -0.48
C ALA A 8 27.32 23.63 -0.10
N HIS A 9 26.13 23.93 0.43
CA HIS A 9 25.04 22.99 0.58
C HIS A 9 24.42 22.72 -0.78
N SER A 10 24.65 21.54 -1.32
CA SER A 10 23.94 21.01 -2.48
C SER A 10 22.56 20.53 -2.06
N ARG A 11 21.54 21.32 -2.37
CA ARG A 11 20.15 20.89 -2.34
C ARG A 11 19.91 19.96 -3.54
N ALA A 12 19.61 18.70 -3.27
CA ALA A 12 19.09 17.80 -4.28
C ALA A 12 17.65 18.24 -4.62
N SER A 13 17.49 18.96 -5.71
CA SER A 13 16.18 19.24 -6.30
C SER A 13 15.75 18.01 -7.09
N GLY A 14 14.79 17.23 -6.53
CA GLY A 14 14.08 16.20 -7.26
C GLY A 14 13.41 16.81 -8.49
N ASN A 15 13.73 16.30 -9.68
CA ASN A 15 13.29 16.86 -10.95
C ASN A 15 11.80 16.49 -11.20
N PRO A 16 10.85 17.43 -11.25
CA PRO A 16 9.42 17.15 -11.48
C PRO A 16 9.12 16.56 -12.87
N GLY A 17 10.09 16.55 -13.79
CA GLY A 17 9.95 16.00 -15.15
C GLY A 17 9.91 14.47 -15.23
N GLU A 18 10.47 13.74 -14.26
CA GLU A 18 10.51 12.27 -14.31
C GLU A 18 9.19 11.59 -13.98
N SER A 19 8.37 12.21 -13.12
CA SER A 19 7.03 11.70 -12.76
C SER A 19 6.07 11.74 -13.97
N SER A 20 6.16 12.77 -14.82
CA SER A 20 5.31 12.94 -16.01
C SER A 20 5.66 11.96 -17.14
N ALA A 21 6.95 11.62 -17.32
CA ALA A 21 7.40 10.69 -18.36
C ALA A 21 6.99 9.22 -18.09
N PHE A 22 6.77 8.86 -16.82
CA PHE A 22 6.31 7.52 -16.44
C PHE A 22 4.83 7.33 -16.79
N ALA A 23 3.98 8.33 -16.56
CA ALA A 23 2.55 8.28 -16.85
C ALA A 23 2.24 8.12 -18.35
N ALA A 24 3.09 8.64 -19.24
CA ALA A 24 2.84 8.66 -20.70
C ALA A 24 3.00 7.30 -21.42
N ARG A 25 3.47 6.24 -20.75
CA ARG A 25 3.75 4.93 -21.38
C ARG A 25 2.67 3.86 -21.18
N LEU A 26 1.57 4.18 -20.50
CA LEU A 26 0.60 3.19 -20.00
C LEU A 26 -0.73 3.18 -20.77
N THR A 27 -0.75 3.00 -22.09
CA THR A 27 -2.00 2.81 -22.85
C THR A 27 -2.15 1.35 -23.30
N GLY A 28 -3.19 0.63 -22.87
CA GLY A 28 -3.48 -0.74 -23.26
C GLY A 28 -4.89 -1.22 -22.91
N SER A 29 -5.42 -2.19 -23.66
CA SER A 29 -6.79 -2.67 -23.66
C SER A 29 -7.27 -3.30 -22.34
N PRO A 30 -8.56 -3.17 -21.97
CA PRO A 30 -9.10 -3.69 -20.71
C PRO A 30 -9.24 -5.22 -20.70
N LEU A 31 -8.94 -5.84 -19.55
CA LEU A 31 -9.27 -7.23 -19.27
C LEU A 31 -10.75 -7.37 -18.88
N SER A 32 -11.38 -8.48 -19.27
CA SER A 32 -12.78 -8.77 -18.94
C SER A 32 -12.97 -8.92 -17.42
N ARG A 33 -13.96 -8.18 -16.87
CA ARG A 33 -14.35 -8.22 -15.44
C ARG A 33 -14.85 -9.61 -15.04
N GLY A 34 -14.23 -10.23 -14.03
CA GLY A 34 -14.68 -11.49 -13.45
C GLY A 34 -15.87 -11.28 -12.49
N ARG A 35 -16.70 -12.29 -12.34
CA ARG A 35 -18.04 -12.26 -11.71
C ARG A 35 -18.07 -12.11 -10.17
N ALA A 36 -17.00 -11.75 -9.49
CA ALA A 36 -16.96 -11.66 -8.01
C ALA A 36 -16.09 -10.49 -7.50
N ASP A 37 -15.75 -9.55 -8.37
CA ASP A 37 -14.86 -8.45 -7.99
C ASP A 37 -15.65 -7.38 -7.22
N HIS A 38 -15.10 -6.96 -6.07
CA HIS A 38 -15.68 -5.89 -5.27
C HIS A 38 -15.15 -4.54 -5.80
N GLU A 39 -16.03 -3.76 -6.42
CA GLU A 39 -15.69 -2.46 -6.97
C GLU A 39 -15.75 -1.38 -5.89
N ILE A 40 -14.73 -0.53 -5.84
CA ILE A 40 -14.68 0.72 -5.05
C ILE A 40 -14.42 1.85 -6.04
N SER A 41 -15.28 2.87 -6.05
CA SER A 41 -15.05 4.07 -6.85
C SER A 41 -14.30 5.12 -6.01
N VAL A 42 -13.26 5.74 -6.60
CA VAL A 42 -12.51 6.86 -6.01
C VAL A 42 -12.34 7.94 -7.06
N ALA A 43 -12.82 9.16 -6.80
CA ALA A 43 -12.81 10.27 -7.75
C ALA A 43 -13.31 9.89 -9.15
N GLY A 44 -14.36 9.05 -9.22
CA GLY A 44 -14.94 8.56 -10.46
C GLY A 44 -14.19 7.40 -11.13
N VAL A 45 -13.06 6.96 -10.59
CA VAL A 45 -12.30 5.80 -11.09
C VAL A 45 -12.82 4.52 -10.45
N ALA A 46 -13.17 3.52 -11.26
CA ALA A 46 -13.57 2.20 -10.80
C ALA A 46 -12.33 1.33 -10.51
N LEU A 47 -12.19 0.91 -9.27
CA LEU A 47 -11.08 0.09 -8.79
C LEU A 47 -11.62 -1.26 -8.30
N ILE A 48 -10.91 -2.34 -8.58
CA ILE A 48 -11.22 -3.67 -8.07
C ILE A 48 -10.46 -3.88 -6.76
N ALA A 49 -11.19 -3.98 -5.64
CA ALA A 49 -10.63 -4.35 -4.36
C ALA A 49 -10.55 -5.89 -4.24
N ASP A 50 -9.35 -6.39 -3.94
CA ASP A 50 -9.12 -7.82 -3.72
C ASP A 50 -9.26 -8.18 -2.24
N PRO A 51 -9.87 -9.34 -1.89
CA PRO A 51 -9.98 -9.79 -0.50
C PRO A 51 -8.65 -9.94 0.26
N THR A 52 -7.52 -9.97 -0.44
CA THR A 52 -6.19 -9.96 0.19
C THR A 52 -5.77 -8.60 0.75
N GLY A 53 -6.45 -7.52 0.32
CA GLY A 53 -6.13 -6.14 0.69
C GLY A 53 -5.41 -5.35 -0.41
N ALA A 54 -5.27 -5.90 -1.60
CA ALA A 54 -4.76 -5.20 -2.77
C ALA A 54 -5.87 -4.48 -3.54
N VAL A 55 -5.49 -3.51 -4.37
CA VAL A 55 -6.38 -2.84 -5.33
C VAL A 55 -5.83 -3.04 -6.73
N TYR A 56 -6.70 -3.33 -7.69
CA TYR A 56 -6.36 -3.39 -9.09
C TYR A 56 -7.15 -2.34 -9.89
N TRP A 57 -6.46 -1.54 -10.69
CA TRP A 57 -7.04 -0.60 -11.63
C TRP A 57 -6.96 -1.16 -13.05
N PRO A 58 -8.07 -1.66 -13.61
CA PRO A 58 -8.06 -2.37 -14.89
C PRO A 58 -7.58 -1.51 -16.07
N ASP A 59 -8.02 -0.25 -16.15
CA ASP A 59 -7.72 0.62 -17.28
C ASP A 59 -6.23 0.92 -17.42
N GLU A 60 -5.52 0.94 -16.28
CA GLU A 60 -4.07 1.17 -16.23
C GLU A 60 -3.25 -0.13 -16.05
N ALA A 61 -3.92 -1.29 -15.94
CA ALA A 61 -3.28 -2.56 -15.58
C ALA A 61 -2.34 -2.40 -14.38
N LEU A 62 -2.79 -1.64 -13.37
CA LEU A 62 -2.03 -1.26 -12.18
C LEU A 62 -2.50 -2.07 -10.98
N LEU A 63 -1.57 -2.75 -10.31
CA LEU A 63 -1.78 -3.40 -9.01
C LEU A 63 -1.16 -2.57 -7.91
N VAL A 64 -1.94 -2.28 -6.86
CA VAL A 64 -1.51 -1.50 -5.70
C VAL A 64 -1.58 -2.36 -4.45
N VAL A 65 -0.52 -2.36 -3.67
CA VAL A 65 -0.44 -2.96 -2.33
C VAL A 65 0.16 -1.94 -1.37
N ALA A 66 -0.19 -2.00 -0.09
CA ALA A 66 0.31 -1.08 0.92
C ALA A 66 0.92 -1.84 2.09
N ASP A 67 1.93 -1.25 2.72
CA ASP A 67 2.42 -1.69 4.03
C ASP A 67 2.77 -3.19 4.05
N LEU A 68 3.71 -3.60 3.19
CA LEU A 68 4.17 -4.98 3.09
C LEU A 68 4.91 -5.43 4.36
N HIS A 69 5.60 -4.51 5.01
CA HIS A 69 6.41 -4.73 6.21
C HIS A 69 7.26 -6.01 6.14
N LEU A 70 7.92 -6.23 5.00
CA LEU A 70 8.86 -7.34 4.84
C LEU A 70 9.93 -7.29 5.93
N GLU A 71 10.44 -8.45 6.34
CA GLU A 71 11.46 -8.57 7.39
C GLU A 71 11.01 -8.11 8.78
N LYS A 72 9.70 -8.10 9.07
CA LYS A 72 9.20 -7.80 10.41
C LYS A 72 9.65 -8.86 11.42
N GLY A 73 9.56 -10.14 11.05
CA GLY A 73 10.03 -11.23 11.90
C GLY A 73 11.50 -11.09 12.29
N SER A 74 12.38 -10.80 11.32
CA SER A 74 13.81 -10.60 11.56
C SER A 74 14.12 -9.34 12.37
N ALA A 75 13.32 -8.26 12.17
CA ALA A 75 13.45 -7.03 12.97
C ALA A 75 13.11 -7.27 14.46
N PHE A 76 12.08 -8.06 14.73
CA PHE A 76 11.71 -8.44 16.09
C PHE A 76 12.75 -9.38 16.72
N ALA A 77 13.25 -10.36 15.95
CA ALA A 77 14.30 -11.28 16.40
C ALA A 77 15.59 -10.53 16.80
N ALA A 78 15.97 -9.49 16.03
CA ALA A 78 17.09 -8.62 16.37
C ALA A 78 16.92 -7.88 17.70
N ARG A 79 15.68 -7.76 18.19
CA ARG A 79 15.32 -7.17 19.52
C ARG A 79 15.03 -8.23 20.58
N GLY A 80 15.33 -9.51 20.32
CA GLY A 80 15.10 -10.61 21.26
C GLY A 80 13.65 -11.11 21.32
N VAL A 81 12.77 -10.67 20.42
CA VAL A 81 11.37 -11.11 20.35
C VAL A 81 11.20 -12.05 19.15
N LEU A 82 10.89 -13.32 19.42
CA LEU A 82 10.74 -14.32 18.37
C LEU A 82 9.31 -14.30 17.79
N LEU A 83 9.19 -13.96 16.52
CA LEU A 83 8.02 -14.19 15.70
C LEU A 83 8.31 -15.35 14.72
N PRO A 84 7.29 -16.08 14.25
CA PRO A 84 7.50 -17.08 13.18
C PRO A 84 8.18 -16.43 11.96
N PRO A 85 9.32 -16.98 11.45
CA PRO A 85 10.14 -16.30 10.43
C PRO A 85 9.60 -16.48 8.99
N TYR A 86 8.28 -16.43 8.80
CA TYR A 86 7.64 -16.71 7.52
C TYR A 86 6.89 -15.51 6.93
N ASP A 87 6.98 -14.35 7.55
CA ASP A 87 6.24 -13.14 7.17
C ASP A 87 6.59 -12.67 5.76
N THR A 88 7.88 -12.55 5.43
CA THR A 88 8.36 -12.15 4.11
C THR A 88 7.93 -13.14 3.04
N ALA A 89 8.23 -14.43 3.19
CA ALA A 89 7.87 -15.47 2.23
C ALA A 89 6.34 -15.56 2.04
N THR A 90 5.54 -15.45 3.12
CA THR A 90 4.07 -15.46 3.07
C THR A 90 3.53 -14.26 2.29
N THR A 91 4.07 -13.07 2.53
CA THR A 91 3.68 -11.83 1.86
C THR A 91 4.02 -11.88 0.37
N LEU A 92 5.24 -12.30 0.01
CA LEU A 92 5.67 -12.44 -1.38
C LEU A 92 4.85 -13.51 -2.13
N ALA A 93 4.54 -14.66 -1.51
CA ALA A 93 3.70 -15.67 -2.10
C ALA A 93 2.25 -15.18 -2.33
N ALA A 94 1.71 -14.33 -1.45
CA ALA A 94 0.40 -13.70 -1.66
C ALA A 94 0.45 -12.73 -2.85
N LEU A 95 1.51 -11.93 -2.95
CA LEU A 95 1.72 -10.99 -4.05
C LEU A 95 1.92 -11.70 -5.38
N ALA A 96 2.65 -12.82 -5.40
CA ALA A 96 2.81 -13.69 -6.59
C ALA A 96 1.46 -14.17 -7.14
N ARG A 97 0.54 -14.59 -6.26
CA ARG A 97 -0.82 -15.00 -6.68
C ARG A 97 -1.62 -13.86 -7.30
N LEU A 98 -1.51 -12.65 -6.76
CA LEU A 98 -2.16 -11.47 -7.32
C LEU A 98 -1.58 -11.10 -8.69
N ILE A 99 -0.25 -11.13 -8.81
CA ILE A 99 0.43 -10.87 -10.08
C ILE A 99 0.03 -11.91 -11.14
N ALA A 100 -0.06 -13.18 -10.78
CA ALA A 100 -0.55 -14.22 -11.69
C ALA A 100 -2.03 -14.01 -12.08
N ARG A 101 -2.87 -13.54 -11.14
CA ARG A 101 -4.30 -13.28 -11.37
C ARG A 101 -4.55 -12.10 -12.29
N TYR A 102 -3.92 -10.96 -12.01
CA TYR A 102 -4.22 -9.69 -12.67
C TYR A 102 -3.28 -9.37 -13.82
N ALA A 103 -2.12 -10.05 -13.92
CA ALA A 103 -1.07 -9.79 -14.92
C ALA A 103 -0.77 -8.28 -15.09
N PRO A 104 -0.49 -7.54 -13.99
CA PRO A 104 -0.34 -6.10 -14.05
C PRO A 104 0.89 -5.70 -14.85
N ARG A 105 0.81 -4.55 -15.54
CA ARG A 105 1.95 -3.90 -16.19
C ARG A 105 2.76 -3.05 -15.21
N LEU A 106 2.09 -2.50 -14.19
CA LEU A 106 2.70 -1.73 -13.12
C LEU A 106 2.26 -2.27 -11.77
N VAL A 107 3.22 -2.44 -10.85
CA VAL A 107 2.95 -2.69 -9.43
C VAL A 107 3.42 -1.48 -8.63
N VAL A 108 2.56 -0.98 -7.75
CA VAL A 108 2.90 0.10 -6.80
C VAL A 108 2.79 -0.44 -5.38
N ALA A 109 3.88 -0.35 -4.63
CA ALA A 109 3.91 -0.58 -3.19
C ALA A 109 3.87 0.78 -2.48
N LEU A 110 2.82 1.03 -1.69
CA LEU A 110 2.54 2.32 -1.06
C LEU A 110 3.28 2.48 0.28
N GLY A 111 4.61 2.46 0.25
CA GLY A 111 5.47 2.67 1.41
C GLY A 111 5.41 1.56 2.46
N ASP A 112 6.26 1.67 3.46
CA ASP A 112 6.45 0.67 4.50
C ASP A 112 6.58 -0.75 3.92
N SER A 113 7.31 -0.84 2.80
CA SER A 113 7.58 -2.11 2.13
C SER A 113 8.48 -2.99 2.99
N PHE A 114 9.39 -2.38 3.76
CA PHE A 114 10.21 -3.03 4.77
C PHE A 114 9.85 -2.54 6.17
N HIS A 115 9.99 -3.43 7.16
CA HIS A 115 9.62 -3.08 8.54
C HIS A 115 10.55 -2.05 9.18
N ASP A 116 11.79 -1.97 8.73
CA ASP A 116 12.78 -0.95 9.07
C ASP A 116 13.83 -0.82 7.97
N ARG A 117 14.67 0.20 8.06
CA ARG A 117 15.77 0.46 7.11
C ARG A 117 16.78 -0.70 6.99
N GLY A 118 16.88 -1.54 8.00
CA GLY A 118 17.75 -2.73 8.01
C GLY A 118 17.12 -3.96 7.33
N GLY A 119 15.80 -3.93 7.08
CA GLY A 119 15.05 -5.03 6.49
C GLY A 119 15.69 -5.59 5.23
N PRO A 120 15.97 -4.76 4.21
CA PRO A 120 16.58 -5.23 2.98
C PRO A 120 17.89 -6.00 3.17
N PHE A 121 18.71 -5.63 4.16
CA PHE A 121 20.00 -6.30 4.43
C PHE A 121 19.83 -7.63 5.14
N ARG A 122 18.71 -7.85 5.84
CA ARG A 122 18.41 -9.10 6.54
C ARG A 122 17.70 -10.13 5.67
N MET A 123 17.15 -9.71 4.52
CA MET A 123 16.47 -10.61 3.59
C MET A 123 17.34 -11.79 3.18
N THR A 124 16.73 -12.95 3.10
CA THR A 124 17.39 -14.15 2.55
C THR A 124 17.65 -13.97 1.04
N GLY A 125 18.64 -14.71 0.52
CA GLY A 125 18.88 -14.76 -0.94
C GLY A 125 17.67 -15.25 -1.73
N ALA A 126 16.86 -16.17 -1.15
CA ALA A 126 15.64 -16.68 -1.76
C ALA A 126 14.56 -15.60 -1.88
N ASP A 127 14.31 -14.81 -0.82
CA ASP A 127 13.31 -13.74 -0.83
C ASP A 127 13.70 -12.62 -1.79
N ARG A 128 15.01 -12.26 -1.87
CA ARG A 128 15.52 -11.31 -2.87
C ARG A 128 15.30 -11.81 -4.31
N ALA A 129 15.59 -13.09 -4.56
CA ALA A 129 15.36 -13.71 -5.86
C ALA A 129 13.87 -13.69 -6.22
N GLU A 130 12.98 -13.95 -5.25
CA GLU A 130 11.54 -13.89 -5.46
C GLU A 130 11.08 -12.48 -5.85
N ILE A 131 11.52 -11.42 -5.15
CA ILE A 131 11.23 -10.03 -5.56
C ILE A 131 11.68 -9.78 -7.00
N THR A 132 12.88 -10.23 -7.35
CA THR A 132 13.41 -10.08 -8.72
C THR A 132 12.52 -10.79 -9.74
N VAL A 133 12.01 -11.99 -9.40
CA VAL A 133 11.08 -12.74 -10.26
C VAL A 133 9.76 -11.98 -10.40
N LEU A 134 9.21 -11.46 -9.30
CA LEU A 134 7.94 -10.70 -9.31
C LEU A 134 8.03 -9.42 -10.15
N GLN A 135 9.20 -8.82 -10.26
CA GLN A 135 9.44 -7.60 -11.06
C GLN A 135 9.61 -7.87 -12.56
N ARG A 136 9.87 -9.13 -12.97
CA ARG A 136 10.14 -9.45 -14.39
C ARG A 136 8.95 -9.11 -15.29
N GLY A 137 9.25 -8.40 -16.38
CA GLY A 137 8.28 -8.08 -17.43
C GLY A 137 7.22 -7.05 -17.04
N ARG A 138 7.44 -6.30 -15.95
CA ARG A 138 6.56 -5.22 -15.50
C ARG A 138 7.33 -4.10 -14.86
N ASP A 139 6.71 -2.92 -14.85
CA ASP A 139 7.21 -1.80 -14.07
C ASP A 139 6.89 -2.01 -12.58
N TRP A 140 7.80 -1.52 -11.73
CA TRP A 140 7.64 -1.61 -10.28
C TRP A 140 8.03 -0.30 -9.63
N LEU A 141 7.12 0.26 -8.83
CA LEU A 141 7.34 1.50 -8.11
C LEU A 141 7.19 1.27 -6.61
N TRP A 142 8.23 1.61 -5.88
CA TRP A 142 8.23 1.72 -4.44
C TRP A 142 7.94 3.16 -4.05
N ILE A 143 6.88 3.40 -3.31
CA ILE A 143 6.62 4.70 -2.68
C ILE A 143 7.34 4.73 -1.34
N ALA A 144 7.96 5.86 -1.00
CA ALA A 144 8.62 6.07 0.28
C ALA A 144 7.64 5.91 1.44
N GLY A 145 8.00 5.14 2.45
CA GLY A 145 7.30 5.04 3.73
C GLY A 145 8.09 5.68 4.87
N ASN A 146 7.49 5.75 6.05
CA ASN A 146 8.20 6.25 7.22
C ASN A 146 9.18 5.22 7.82
N HIS A 147 8.97 3.93 7.57
CA HIS A 147 9.88 2.84 7.93
C HIS A 147 11.01 2.64 6.92
N ASP A 148 10.77 2.96 5.65
CA ASP A 148 11.68 2.78 4.52
C ASP A 148 11.71 4.03 3.61
N PRO A 149 12.20 5.17 4.10
CA PRO A 149 12.21 6.43 3.34
C PRO A 149 13.13 6.41 2.12
N ASP A 150 13.98 5.41 2.01
CA ASP A 150 14.96 5.23 0.92
C ASP A 150 14.90 3.80 0.38
N LEU A 151 15.05 3.62 -0.93
CA LEU A 151 15.17 2.29 -1.53
C LEU A 151 16.65 1.87 -1.49
N PRO A 152 16.98 0.75 -0.83
CA PRO A 152 18.35 0.25 -0.83
C PRO A 152 18.73 -0.36 -2.16
N ASP A 153 20.03 -0.30 -2.48
CA ASP A 153 20.58 -0.91 -3.67
C ASP A 153 20.27 -2.40 -3.79
N GLY A 154 20.05 -2.87 -5.00
CA GLY A 154 19.87 -4.28 -5.32
C GLY A 154 18.47 -4.86 -5.09
N ILE A 155 17.46 -4.02 -4.76
CA ILE A 155 16.06 -4.47 -4.66
C ILE A 155 15.34 -4.39 -6.02
N GLY A 156 15.84 -3.58 -6.94
CA GLY A 156 15.20 -3.33 -8.24
C GLY A 156 13.95 -2.47 -8.14
N GLY A 157 13.38 -2.12 -9.30
CA GLY A 157 12.26 -1.20 -9.39
C GLY A 157 12.70 0.27 -9.34
N ARG A 158 11.70 1.17 -9.29
CA ARG A 158 11.89 2.63 -9.17
C ARG A 158 11.40 3.07 -7.80
N PHE A 159 11.84 4.24 -7.36
CA PHE A 159 11.47 4.82 -6.07
C PHE A 159 10.94 6.24 -6.24
N ALA A 160 9.89 6.58 -5.51
CA ALA A 160 9.32 7.93 -5.51
C ALA A 160 8.61 8.23 -4.16
N GLY A 161 8.44 9.51 -3.83
CA GLY A 161 7.63 9.91 -2.69
C GLY A 161 6.14 9.76 -2.96
N THR A 162 5.70 9.98 -4.20
CA THR A 162 4.30 9.89 -4.63
C THR A 162 4.24 9.51 -6.11
N LEU A 163 3.07 9.03 -6.55
CA LEU A 163 2.74 8.84 -7.95
C LEU A 163 1.40 9.53 -8.24
N ALA A 164 1.38 10.43 -9.22
CA ALA A 164 0.14 10.94 -9.79
C ALA A 164 -0.14 10.23 -11.13
N LEU A 165 -1.35 9.66 -11.29
CA LEU A 165 -1.76 8.98 -12.51
C LEU A 165 -3.25 9.25 -12.76
N GLY A 166 -3.58 9.93 -13.87
CA GLY A 166 -4.93 10.40 -14.11
C GLY A 166 -5.47 11.24 -12.95
N PRO A 167 -6.68 10.98 -12.48
CA PRO A 167 -7.26 11.70 -11.34
C PRO A 167 -6.78 11.17 -9.98
N LEU A 168 -5.94 10.12 -9.94
CA LEU A 168 -5.50 9.49 -8.69
C LEU A 168 -4.08 9.89 -8.30
N THR A 169 -3.89 10.07 -6.99
CA THR A 169 -2.58 10.27 -6.35
C THR A 169 -2.32 9.16 -5.34
N PHE A 170 -1.19 8.48 -5.51
CA PHE A 170 -0.75 7.37 -4.68
C PHE A 170 0.36 7.84 -3.76
N ARG A 171 0.23 7.63 -2.46
CA ARG A 171 1.20 7.99 -1.43
C ARG A 171 1.15 7.04 -0.25
N HIS A 172 2.16 7.06 0.60
CA HIS A 172 2.14 6.25 1.81
C HIS A 172 1.20 6.84 2.86
N GLU A 173 1.51 8.01 3.38
CA GLU A 173 0.74 8.66 4.43
C GLU A 173 -0.37 9.53 3.83
N PRO A 174 -1.64 9.34 4.29
CA PRO A 174 -2.74 10.17 3.84
C PRO A 174 -2.52 11.65 4.14
N SER A 175 -2.87 12.53 3.21
CA SER A 175 -2.85 13.98 3.45
C SER A 175 -3.84 14.35 4.56
N PRO A 176 -3.47 15.22 5.50
CA PRO A 176 -4.42 15.76 6.47
C PRO A 176 -5.52 16.60 5.81
N ASP A 177 -5.22 17.20 4.65
CA ASP A 177 -6.18 17.99 3.88
C ASP A 177 -7.14 17.10 3.10
N GLN A 178 -8.31 17.64 2.75
CA GLN A 178 -9.20 16.97 1.80
C GLN A 178 -8.52 16.88 0.43
N CYS A 179 -8.37 15.66 -0.06
CA CYS A 179 -7.67 15.36 -1.31
C CYS A 179 -8.52 14.39 -2.13
N ASP A 180 -9.19 14.90 -3.18
CA ASP A 180 -9.96 14.04 -4.08
C ASP A 180 -8.99 13.20 -4.92
N GLY A 181 -9.24 11.90 -5.06
CA GLY A 181 -8.42 10.96 -5.82
C GLY A 181 -7.24 10.37 -5.03
N GLU A 182 -7.16 10.52 -3.72
CA GLU A 182 -6.06 9.97 -2.92
C GLU A 182 -6.23 8.47 -2.63
N ILE A 183 -5.16 7.71 -2.87
CA ILE A 183 -4.99 6.31 -2.47
C ILE A 183 -3.78 6.25 -1.52
N ALA A 184 -3.99 5.83 -0.28
CA ALA A 184 -2.94 5.82 0.74
C ALA A 184 -2.94 4.55 1.59
N GLY A 185 -1.81 4.26 2.26
CA GLY A 185 -1.60 3.20 3.24
C GLY A 185 -1.51 3.73 4.68
N HIS A 186 -0.45 3.32 5.39
CA HIS A 186 0.02 3.82 6.68
C HIS A 186 -0.87 3.51 7.89
N LEU A 187 -2.17 3.77 7.83
CA LEU A 187 -3.06 3.64 8.99
C LEU A 187 -3.62 2.24 9.20
N HIS A 188 -3.42 1.33 8.26
CA HIS A 188 -3.84 -0.08 8.33
C HIS A 188 -5.28 -0.25 8.83
N PRO A 189 -6.32 0.31 8.21
CA PRO A 189 -7.67 0.33 8.77
C PRO A 189 -8.22 -1.06 9.06
N GLN A 190 -8.83 -1.19 10.24
CA GLN A 190 -9.57 -2.37 10.68
C GLN A 190 -10.97 -1.99 11.14
N ALA A 191 -11.98 -2.73 10.71
CA ALA A 191 -13.34 -2.54 11.17
C ALA A 191 -13.76 -3.65 12.13
N ARG A 192 -14.45 -3.27 13.21
CA ARG A 192 -15.00 -4.15 14.23
C ARG A 192 -16.52 -4.06 14.22
N ILE A 193 -17.18 -5.19 14.09
CA ILE A 193 -18.65 -5.25 14.06
C ILE A 193 -19.19 -6.30 15.05
N ALA A 194 -20.42 -6.11 15.53
CA ALA A 194 -21.14 -7.14 16.25
C ALA A 194 -21.79 -8.13 15.26
N ARG A 195 -21.55 -9.42 15.44
CA ARG A 195 -22.18 -10.49 14.67
C ARG A 195 -22.57 -11.64 15.58
N ARG A 196 -23.87 -11.95 15.66
CA ARG A 196 -24.39 -13.07 16.49
C ARG A 196 -23.87 -13.04 17.92
N GLY A 197 -23.92 -11.87 18.58
CA GLY A 197 -23.49 -11.69 19.97
C GLY A 197 -21.96 -11.67 20.20
N ARG A 198 -21.15 -11.71 19.14
CA ARG A 198 -19.68 -11.63 19.22
C ARG A 198 -19.16 -10.45 18.43
N ALA A 199 -18.06 -9.85 18.88
CA ALA A 199 -17.33 -8.87 18.10
C ALA A 199 -16.38 -9.57 17.11
N VAL A 200 -16.39 -9.11 15.86
CA VAL A 200 -15.48 -9.59 14.80
C VAL A 200 -14.72 -8.40 14.24
N SER A 201 -13.39 -8.44 14.32
CA SER A 201 -12.50 -7.46 13.71
C SER A 201 -11.86 -8.01 12.45
N ARG A 202 -11.76 -7.18 11.40
CA ARG A 202 -11.11 -7.53 10.12
C ARG A 202 -10.45 -6.31 9.53
N ARG A 203 -9.35 -6.51 8.82
CA ARG A 203 -8.76 -5.49 7.95
C ARG A 203 -9.82 -5.02 6.95
N CYS A 204 -9.77 -3.76 6.55
CA CYS A 204 -10.71 -3.19 5.61
C CYS A 204 -10.06 -2.07 4.79
N PHE A 205 -10.62 -1.78 3.64
CA PHE A 205 -10.42 -0.49 3.01
C PHE A 205 -11.37 0.51 3.65
N ALA A 206 -10.96 1.77 3.79
CA ALA A 206 -11.81 2.86 4.24
C ALA A 206 -11.95 3.89 3.11
N SER A 207 -13.18 4.18 2.66
CA SER A 207 -13.41 5.09 1.53
C SER A 207 -14.71 5.87 1.67
N ASP A 208 -14.68 7.13 1.23
CA ASP A 208 -15.85 8.01 1.06
C ASP A 208 -16.17 8.29 -0.42
N GLY A 209 -15.47 7.61 -1.34
CA GLY A 209 -15.57 7.84 -2.79
C GLY A 209 -14.64 8.91 -3.33
N LYS A 210 -14.02 9.71 -2.47
CA LYS A 210 -13.02 10.72 -2.83
C LYS A 210 -11.61 10.24 -2.50
N ARG A 211 -11.46 9.53 -1.40
CA ARG A 211 -10.23 8.99 -0.83
C ARG A 211 -10.39 7.52 -0.52
N LEU A 212 -9.28 6.78 -0.63
CA LEU A 212 -9.18 5.38 -0.21
C LEU A 212 -7.96 5.19 0.69
N VAL A 213 -8.17 4.72 1.91
CA VAL A 213 -7.10 4.23 2.78
C VAL A 213 -7.08 2.71 2.73
N MET A 214 -5.94 2.17 2.32
CA MET A 214 -5.73 0.74 2.12
C MET A 214 -5.38 0.03 3.43
N PRO A 215 -5.81 -1.22 3.62
CA PRO A 215 -5.30 -2.06 4.70
C PRO A 215 -3.86 -2.47 4.43
N ALA A 216 -3.09 -2.73 5.48
CA ALA A 216 -1.78 -3.34 5.33
C ALA A 216 -1.89 -4.71 4.66
N PHE A 217 -1.03 -4.96 3.68
CA PHE A 217 -0.97 -6.23 2.94
C PHE A 217 -0.13 -7.27 3.67
N GLY A 218 0.90 -6.84 4.39
CA GLY A 218 1.87 -7.68 5.08
C GLY A 218 1.27 -8.68 6.07
N ALA A 219 1.87 -9.86 6.20
CA ALA A 219 1.35 -11.00 6.95
C ALA A 219 1.13 -10.71 8.44
N TYR A 220 2.01 -9.93 9.08
CA TYR A 220 1.96 -9.63 10.53
C TYR A 220 1.60 -8.16 10.82
N ALA A 221 0.95 -7.48 9.88
CA ALA A 221 0.56 -6.11 10.10
C ALA A 221 -0.63 -6.02 11.08
N GLY A 222 -0.49 -5.17 12.09
CA GLY A 222 -1.60 -4.72 12.92
C GLY A 222 -2.47 -3.71 12.18
N GLY A 223 -3.29 -2.95 12.91
CA GLY A 223 -4.06 -1.86 12.30
C GLY A 223 -4.87 -1.07 13.32
N LEU A 224 -5.32 0.12 12.90
CA LEU A 224 -6.17 1.01 13.67
C LEU A 224 -7.64 0.70 13.43
N ASN A 225 -8.44 0.78 14.47
CA ASN A 225 -9.88 0.72 14.33
C ASN A 225 -10.38 1.90 13.48
N VAL A 226 -11.30 1.68 12.55
CA VAL A 226 -11.90 2.74 11.72
C VAL A 226 -12.61 3.83 12.54
N ARG A 227 -12.85 3.57 13.83
CA ARG A 227 -13.38 4.55 14.80
C ARG A 227 -12.27 5.36 15.47
N ASP A 228 -11.00 5.03 15.23
CA ASP A 228 -9.86 5.83 15.73
C ASP A 228 -9.90 7.24 15.15
N ARG A 229 -9.54 8.23 15.99
CA ARG A 229 -9.56 9.64 15.64
C ARG A 229 -8.69 9.96 14.41
N ALA A 230 -7.58 9.24 14.23
CA ALA A 230 -6.69 9.46 13.09
C ALA A 230 -7.37 9.12 11.75
N ILE A 231 -8.17 8.03 11.72
CA ILE A 231 -8.93 7.65 10.52
C ILE A 231 -10.16 8.56 10.35
N VAL A 232 -10.91 8.81 11.43
CA VAL A 232 -12.12 9.65 11.37
C VAL A 232 -11.81 11.07 10.91
N ALA A 233 -10.67 11.64 11.33
CA ALA A 233 -10.24 12.98 10.93
C ALA A 233 -10.04 13.13 9.42
N LEU A 234 -9.56 12.07 8.74
CA LEU A 234 -9.34 12.09 7.30
C LEU A 234 -10.63 12.24 6.48
N PHE A 235 -11.75 11.77 7.03
CA PHE A 235 -13.06 11.78 6.37
C PHE A 235 -14.00 12.86 6.94
N GLY A 236 -13.52 13.67 7.88
CA GLY A 236 -14.28 14.73 8.54
C GLY A 236 -15.40 14.25 9.46
N ALA A 237 -15.82 12.99 9.37
CA ALA A 237 -16.83 12.36 10.18
C ALA A 237 -16.86 10.83 9.92
N LEU A 238 -17.85 10.12 10.47
CA LEU A 238 -18.09 8.69 10.18
C LEU A 238 -18.91 8.47 8.89
N SER A 239 -18.81 9.38 7.92
CA SER A 239 -19.53 9.35 6.63
C SER A 239 -18.81 8.56 5.53
N PHE A 240 -17.99 7.60 5.91
CA PHE A 240 -17.27 6.71 4.99
C PHE A 240 -17.70 5.25 5.16
N THR A 241 -17.29 4.41 4.23
CA THR A 241 -17.55 2.97 4.22
C THR A 241 -16.29 2.20 4.55
N ALA A 242 -16.39 1.25 5.48
CA ALA A 242 -15.39 0.23 5.73
C ALA A 242 -15.70 -1.00 4.87
N HIS A 243 -14.85 -1.32 3.92
CA HIS A 243 -14.96 -2.50 3.07
C HIS A 243 -14.16 -3.64 3.71
N MET A 244 -14.83 -4.40 4.58
CA MET A 244 -14.23 -5.44 5.43
C MET A 244 -13.81 -6.65 4.62
N LEU A 245 -12.56 -7.09 4.80
CA LEU A 245 -12.00 -8.25 4.13
C LEU A 245 -12.45 -9.56 4.81
N SER A 246 -12.76 -10.56 4.00
CA SER A 246 -12.86 -11.95 4.43
C SER A 246 -12.09 -12.83 3.43
N GLU A 247 -12.02 -14.13 3.65
CA GLU A 247 -11.21 -15.03 2.81
C GLU A 247 -11.55 -14.95 1.32
N ARG A 248 -12.82 -14.70 0.97
CA ARG A 248 -13.30 -14.77 -0.42
C ARG A 248 -14.14 -13.58 -0.85
N ARG A 249 -14.51 -12.68 0.06
CA ARG A 249 -15.45 -11.58 -0.20
C ARG A 249 -15.09 -10.34 0.59
N ILE A 250 -15.57 -9.22 0.13
CA ILE A 250 -15.50 -7.95 0.82
C ILE A 250 -16.92 -7.53 1.19
N TYR A 251 -17.10 -7.00 2.39
CA TYR A 251 -18.39 -6.54 2.90
C TYR A 251 -18.34 -5.05 3.19
N ALA A 252 -19.15 -4.28 2.51
CA ALA A 252 -19.30 -2.85 2.75
C ALA A 252 -20.14 -2.60 4.02
N VAL A 253 -19.59 -1.89 4.97
CA VAL A 253 -20.21 -1.53 6.24
C VAL A 253 -20.00 -0.04 6.49
N ALA A 254 -21.09 0.72 6.73
CA ALA A 254 -20.94 2.13 7.10
C ALA A 254 -20.10 2.26 8.38
N ALA A 255 -19.13 3.15 8.42
CA ALA A 255 -18.24 3.35 9.56
C ALA A 255 -19.00 3.66 10.85
N ALA A 256 -20.13 4.37 10.75
CA ALA A 256 -21.02 4.64 11.89
C ALA A 256 -21.62 3.37 12.55
N LYS A 257 -21.67 2.23 11.84
CA LYS A 257 -22.14 0.94 12.36
C LYS A 257 -21.01 0.08 12.92
N CYS A 258 -19.77 0.50 12.79
CA CYS A 258 -18.63 -0.19 13.37
C CYS A 258 -18.51 0.11 14.86
N LEU A 259 -17.98 -0.85 15.62
CA LEU A 259 -17.73 -0.71 17.06
C LEU A 259 -16.35 -0.05 17.26
N ALA A 260 -16.24 0.78 18.27
CA ALA A 260 -14.95 1.18 18.84
C ALA A 260 -14.29 -0.01 19.58
N ASP A 261 -13.03 0.14 19.96
CA ASP A 261 -12.29 -0.84 20.78
C ASP A 261 -12.77 -0.85 22.22
#